data_e881b32053f2dd7893ca48c4551006f5
#
_entry.id   e881b32053f2dd7893ca48c4551006f5
#
_cell.length_a   1.000
_cell.length_b   1.000
_cell.length_c   1.000
_cell.angle_alpha   90.00
_cell.angle_beta   90.00
_cell.angle_gamma   90.00
#
_symmetry.space_group_name_H-M   'P 1'
#
loop_
_entity.id
_entity.type
_entity.pdbx_description
1 polymer ?
#
loop_
_entity_poly.entity_id
_entity_poly.type
_entity_poly.pdbx_seq_one_letter_code
_entity_poly.pdbx_strand_id
1 'polypeptide(L)'
;MPVDPLPVLQSTFGFPGFRGVQAEVVHRVLAGENTLAVMPTGAGKSLCYQLPSVALEGTCVVVSPLIALMHDQLRAATAIGIRAATLTSVDTDQMETMARFRRGELDLLYVAPERASGGAFRDLLSQAKLALFAIDEAHCVSEWGHDFRPDYRLLRPLLDHFPHVPRLALTATAD
;
A
#
# COMPACT_ATOMS: atom_id res chain seq x y z
N MET A 1 13.59 -10.65 -14.11
CA MET A 1 12.48 -11.61 -14.30
C MET A 1 11.38 -11.30 -13.31
N PRO A 2 10.15 -11.18 -13.79
CA PRO A 2 9.03 -11.00 -12.86
C PRO A 2 8.88 -12.23 -11.95
N VAL A 3 8.53 -11.98 -10.72
CA VAL A 3 8.29 -13.05 -9.75
C VAL A 3 6.96 -13.71 -10.08
N ASP A 4 6.90 -15.04 -10.04
CA ASP A 4 5.63 -15.75 -10.17
C ASP A 4 4.87 -15.62 -8.85
N PRO A 5 3.69 -14.99 -8.86
CA PRO A 5 2.95 -14.75 -7.61
C PRO A 5 2.21 -15.96 -7.07
N LEU A 6 1.99 -16.99 -7.87
CA LEU A 6 1.15 -18.10 -7.43
C LEU A 6 1.71 -18.87 -6.23
N PRO A 7 3.02 -19.22 -6.18
CA PRO A 7 3.55 -19.87 -4.99
C PRO A 7 3.43 -19.01 -3.74
N VAL A 8 3.60 -17.69 -3.84
CA VAL A 8 3.45 -16.79 -2.71
C VAL A 8 1.99 -16.76 -2.25
N LEU A 9 1.05 -16.72 -3.20
CA LEU A 9 -0.37 -16.76 -2.88
C LEU A 9 -0.72 -18.01 -2.07
N GLN A 10 -0.20 -19.14 -2.49
CA GLN A 10 -0.51 -20.42 -1.84
C GLN A 10 0.18 -20.56 -0.49
N SER A 11 1.46 -20.21 -0.40
CA SER A 11 2.24 -20.45 0.82
C SER A 11 2.00 -19.40 1.90
N THR A 12 1.91 -18.12 1.53
CA THR A 12 1.75 -17.04 2.50
C THR A 12 0.30 -16.75 2.81
N PHE A 13 -0.55 -16.74 1.79
CA PHE A 13 -1.95 -16.35 1.95
C PHE A 13 -2.91 -17.53 2.06
N GLY A 14 -2.46 -18.73 1.68
CA GLY A 14 -3.26 -19.95 1.80
C GLY A 14 -4.38 -20.07 0.78
N PHE A 15 -4.35 -19.31 -0.30
CA PHE A 15 -5.36 -19.39 -1.35
C PHE A 15 -4.87 -20.25 -2.50
N PRO A 16 -5.74 -21.11 -3.06
CA PRO A 16 -5.32 -21.97 -4.18
C PRO A 16 -5.15 -21.21 -5.49
N GLY A 17 -5.84 -20.08 -5.65
CA GLY A 17 -5.76 -19.29 -6.89
C GLY A 17 -6.31 -17.90 -6.71
N PHE A 18 -6.06 -17.05 -7.68
CA PHE A 18 -6.58 -15.68 -7.69
C PHE A 18 -8.06 -15.67 -8.06
N ARG A 19 -8.74 -14.60 -7.64
CA ARG A 19 -10.15 -14.38 -7.97
C ARG A 19 -10.30 -13.08 -8.75
N GLY A 20 -11.24 -13.07 -9.71
CA GLY A 20 -11.53 -11.89 -10.50
C GLY A 20 -10.30 -11.33 -11.18
N VAL A 21 -10.10 -10.05 -11.04
CA VAL A 21 -8.98 -9.33 -11.68
C VAL A 21 -7.70 -9.36 -10.87
N GLN A 22 -7.67 -10.06 -9.74
CA GLN A 22 -6.50 -10.06 -8.86
C GLN A 22 -5.22 -10.47 -9.58
N ALA A 23 -5.28 -11.54 -10.38
CA ALA A 23 -4.09 -12.04 -11.08
C ALA A 23 -3.52 -10.97 -12.01
N GLU A 24 -4.37 -10.32 -12.79
CA GLU A 24 -3.92 -9.29 -13.71
C GLU A 24 -3.29 -8.12 -12.97
N VAL A 25 -3.93 -7.64 -11.91
CA VAL A 25 -3.42 -6.52 -11.12
C VAL A 25 -2.06 -6.88 -10.51
N VAL A 26 -1.97 -8.05 -9.88
CA VAL A 26 -0.72 -8.47 -9.24
C VAL A 26 0.41 -8.61 -10.25
N HIS A 27 0.14 -9.20 -11.41
CA HIS A 27 1.17 -9.34 -12.44
C HIS A 27 1.67 -7.98 -12.95
N ARG A 28 0.78 -7.02 -13.15
CA ARG A 28 1.17 -5.67 -13.57
C ARG A 28 2.04 -4.98 -12.51
N VAL A 29 1.64 -5.10 -11.26
CA VAL A 29 2.40 -4.50 -10.15
C VAL A 29 3.79 -5.12 -10.06
N LEU A 30 3.88 -6.45 -10.15
CA LEU A 30 5.17 -7.14 -10.09
C LEU A 30 6.06 -6.82 -11.28
N ALA A 31 5.47 -6.45 -12.40
CA ALA A 31 6.23 -6.01 -13.58
C ALA A 31 6.68 -4.55 -13.50
N GLY A 32 6.32 -3.84 -12.42
CA GLY A 32 6.71 -2.45 -12.24
C GLY A 32 5.82 -1.45 -12.95
N GLU A 33 4.62 -1.86 -13.37
CA GLU A 33 3.71 -0.98 -14.10
C GLU A 33 2.81 -0.21 -13.15
N ASN A 34 2.56 1.05 -13.47
CA ASN A 34 1.55 1.84 -12.76
C ASN A 34 0.18 1.29 -13.12
N THR A 35 -0.66 1.05 -12.11
CA THR A 35 -1.90 0.31 -12.27
C THR A 35 -3.06 1.00 -11.56
N LEU A 36 -4.21 1.05 -12.21
CA LEU A 36 -5.48 1.43 -11.58
C LEU A 36 -6.37 0.20 -11.53
N ALA A 37 -6.76 -0.21 -10.34
CA ALA A 37 -7.61 -1.38 -10.14
C ALA A 37 -8.98 -0.94 -9.61
N VAL A 38 -10.03 -1.23 -10.37
CA VAL A 38 -11.41 -0.97 -9.97
C VAL A 38 -12.03 -2.31 -9.60
N MET A 39 -12.34 -2.49 -8.33
CA MET A 39 -12.79 -3.79 -7.81
C MET A 39 -13.98 -3.61 -6.87
N PRO A 40 -14.89 -4.58 -6.81
CA PRO A 40 -15.99 -4.53 -5.85
C PRO A 40 -15.46 -4.51 -4.41
N THR A 41 -16.19 -3.84 -3.53
CA THR A 41 -15.87 -3.81 -2.11
C THR A 41 -15.83 -5.25 -1.57
N GLY A 42 -14.80 -5.55 -0.79
CA GLY A 42 -14.65 -6.88 -0.21
C GLY A 42 -14.13 -7.95 -1.15
N ALA A 43 -13.70 -7.58 -2.36
CA ALA A 43 -13.24 -8.54 -3.37
C ALA A 43 -11.75 -8.86 -3.27
N GLY A 44 -11.15 -8.69 -2.09
CA GLY A 44 -9.74 -8.99 -1.91
C GLY A 44 -8.81 -7.93 -2.46
N LYS A 45 -9.20 -6.67 -2.39
CA LYS A 45 -8.36 -5.56 -2.86
C LYS A 45 -7.00 -5.52 -2.18
N SER A 46 -6.96 -5.81 -0.89
CA SER A 46 -5.73 -5.74 -0.12
C SER A 46 -4.67 -6.73 -0.61
N LEU A 47 -5.08 -7.86 -1.15
CA LEU A 47 -4.14 -8.83 -1.70
C LEU A 47 -3.29 -8.22 -2.80
N CYS A 48 -3.84 -7.28 -3.55
CA CYS A 48 -3.17 -6.67 -4.69
C CYS A 48 -1.93 -5.88 -4.30
N TYR A 49 -1.81 -5.43 -3.06
CA TYR A 49 -0.58 -4.80 -2.56
C TYR A 49 0.12 -5.66 -1.51
N GLN A 50 -0.61 -6.49 -0.77
CA GLN A 50 0.00 -7.34 0.24
C GLN A 50 0.90 -8.41 -0.39
N LEU A 51 0.46 -9.05 -1.46
CA LEU A 51 1.27 -10.06 -2.11
C LEU A 51 2.55 -9.44 -2.72
N PRO A 52 2.48 -8.33 -3.47
CA PRO A 52 3.70 -7.69 -3.93
C PRO A 52 4.64 -7.25 -2.81
N SER A 53 4.10 -6.87 -1.63
CA SER A 53 4.94 -6.48 -0.51
C SER A 53 5.83 -7.61 -0.02
N VAL A 54 5.36 -8.84 -0.14
CA VAL A 54 6.14 -10.02 0.22
C VAL A 54 7.08 -10.44 -0.91
N ALA A 55 6.62 -10.30 -2.14
CA ALA A 55 7.34 -10.79 -3.32
C ALA A 55 8.42 -9.83 -3.80
N LEU A 56 8.26 -8.53 -3.59
CA LEU A 56 9.21 -7.51 -4.04
C LEU A 56 10.19 -7.15 -2.91
N GLU A 57 11.37 -6.70 -3.30
CA GLU A 57 12.34 -6.17 -2.36
C GLU A 57 12.00 -4.71 -2.04
N GLY A 58 12.00 -4.36 -0.75
CA GLY A 58 11.69 -3.03 -0.29
C GLY A 58 10.36 -2.97 0.44
N THR A 59 9.96 -1.77 0.84
CA THR A 59 8.72 -1.54 1.59
C THR A 59 7.64 -1.02 0.66
N CYS A 60 6.44 -1.63 0.76
CA CYS A 60 5.25 -1.11 0.11
C CYS A 60 4.58 -0.10 1.03
N VAL A 61 4.40 1.12 0.57
CA VAL A 61 3.72 2.19 1.32
C VAL A 61 2.27 2.24 0.88
N VAL A 62 1.36 2.05 1.83
CA VAL A 62 -0.08 2.04 1.57
C VAL A 62 -0.70 3.28 2.19
N VAL A 63 -1.28 4.13 1.35
CA VAL A 63 -1.99 5.33 1.80
C VAL A 63 -3.48 5.03 1.83
N SER A 64 -4.09 5.18 3.01
CA SER A 64 -5.52 4.92 3.18
C SER A 64 -6.13 5.94 4.14
N PRO A 65 -7.34 6.45 3.84
CA PRO A 65 -8.01 7.40 4.74
C PRO A 65 -8.70 6.74 5.92
N LEU A 66 -8.82 5.41 5.92
CA LEU A 66 -9.65 4.68 6.87
C LEU A 66 -8.78 4.07 7.96
N ILE A 67 -8.45 4.87 8.99
CA ILE A 67 -7.52 4.48 10.04
C ILE A 67 -7.97 3.21 10.77
N ALA A 68 -9.27 3.08 11.05
CA ALA A 68 -9.80 1.90 11.75
C ALA A 68 -9.56 0.63 10.92
N LEU A 69 -9.86 0.68 9.62
CA LEU A 69 -9.61 -0.46 8.73
C LEU A 69 -8.12 -0.73 8.57
N MET A 70 -7.31 0.31 8.61
CA MET A 70 -5.86 0.19 8.54
C MET A 70 -5.31 -0.68 9.67
N HIS A 71 -5.80 -0.48 10.89
CA HIS A 71 -5.38 -1.31 12.02
C HIS A 71 -5.87 -2.74 11.91
N ASP A 72 -7.08 -2.95 11.38
CA ASP A 72 -7.59 -4.30 11.10
C ASP A 72 -6.73 -5.01 10.06
N GLN A 73 -6.35 -4.31 9.01
CA GLN A 73 -5.48 -4.86 7.97
C GLN A 73 -4.08 -5.15 8.50
N LEU A 74 -3.58 -4.30 9.40
CA LEU A 74 -2.29 -4.52 10.06
C LEU A 74 -2.31 -5.85 10.82
N ARG A 75 -3.35 -6.09 11.60
CA ARG A 75 -3.46 -7.32 12.38
C ARG A 75 -3.53 -8.55 11.47
N ALA A 76 -4.32 -8.46 10.40
CA ALA A 76 -4.45 -9.57 9.46
C ALA A 76 -3.13 -9.88 8.76
N ALA A 77 -2.42 -8.84 8.31
CA ALA A 77 -1.12 -9.01 7.64
C ALA A 77 -0.08 -9.62 8.60
N THR A 78 -0.03 -9.10 9.82
CA THR A 78 0.91 -9.59 10.83
C THR A 78 0.65 -11.06 11.16
N ALA A 79 -0.62 -11.46 11.20
CA ALA A 79 -0.99 -12.83 11.53
C ALA A 79 -0.47 -13.85 10.52
N ILE A 80 -0.26 -13.47 9.28
CA ILE A 80 0.28 -14.36 8.24
C ILE A 80 1.77 -14.15 7.98
N GLY A 81 2.44 -13.38 8.84
CA GLY A 81 3.88 -13.23 8.80
C GLY A 81 4.41 -12.06 7.98
N ILE A 82 3.54 -11.17 7.51
CA ILE A 82 3.97 -9.96 6.83
C ILE A 82 4.47 -8.96 7.86
N ARG A 83 5.64 -8.38 7.63
CA ARG A 83 6.20 -7.37 8.54
C ARG A 83 5.56 -6.03 8.22
N ALA A 84 4.53 -5.68 8.97
CA ALA A 84 3.72 -4.50 8.71
C ALA A 84 3.68 -3.58 9.91
N ALA A 85 3.46 -2.28 9.66
CA ALA A 85 3.29 -1.29 10.70
C ALA A 85 2.41 -0.15 10.18
N THR A 86 1.96 0.72 11.10
CA THR A 86 1.18 1.90 10.75
C THR A 86 1.88 3.15 11.26
N LEU A 87 1.71 4.26 10.53
CA LEU A 87 2.12 5.60 10.96
C LEU A 87 0.91 6.52 10.84
N THR A 88 0.19 6.65 11.94
CA THR A 88 -0.97 7.53 12.03
C THR A 88 -0.83 8.40 13.27
N SER A 89 -1.67 9.44 13.37
CA SER A 89 -1.62 10.36 14.50
C SER A 89 -2.00 9.70 15.83
N VAL A 90 -2.65 8.53 15.80
CA VAL A 90 -3.06 7.82 17.02
C VAL A 90 -2.03 6.76 17.47
N ASP A 91 -1.00 6.51 16.67
CA ASP A 91 0.02 5.54 17.05
C ASP A 91 0.98 6.12 18.08
N THR A 92 1.37 5.31 19.05
CA THR A 92 2.25 5.71 20.13
C THR A 92 3.70 5.28 19.92
N ASP A 93 3.93 4.38 18.97
CA ASP A 93 5.25 3.77 18.71
C ASP A 93 5.87 4.25 17.40
N GLN A 94 5.59 5.50 17.02
CA GLN A 94 6.02 6.03 15.71
C GLN A 94 7.55 6.00 15.53
N MET A 95 8.30 6.33 16.59
CA MET A 95 9.76 6.34 16.50
C MET A 95 10.32 4.95 16.18
N GLU A 96 9.77 3.93 16.82
CA GLU A 96 10.19 2.55 16.58
C GLU A 96 9.81 2.12 15.16
N THR A 97 8.64 2.49 14.70
CA THR A 97 8.20 2.17 13.34
C THR A 97 9.13 2.80 12.30
N MET A 98 9.49 4.07 12.50
CA MET A 98 10.41 4.75 11.58
C MET A 98 11.78 4.09 11.58
N ALA A 99 12.26 3.65 12.75
CA ALA A 99 13.54 2.95 12.85
C ALA A 99 13.50 1.62 12.12
N ARG A 100 12.42 0.86 12.24
CA ARG A 100 12.24 -0.40 11.53
C ARG A 100 12.23 -0.18 10.02
N PHE A 101 11.55 0.87 9.57
CA PHE A 101 11.53 1.20 8.17
C PHE A 101 12.95 1.48 7.64
N ARG A 102 13.72 2.28 8.37
CA ARG A 102 15.08 2.63 7.96
C ARG A 102 16.00 1.41 7.87
N ARG A 103 15.78 0.43 8.73
CA ARG A 103 16.57 -0.82 8.73
C ARG A 103 16.11 -1.82 7.66
N GLY A 104 15.08 -1.49 6.90
CA GLY A 104 14.54 -2.40 5.89
C GLY A 104 13.77 -3.57 6.46
N GLU A 105 13.18 -3.42 7.65
CA GLU A 105 12.50 -4.48 8.36
C GLU A 105 10.98 -4.50 8.13
N LEU A 106 10.48 -3.64 7.24
CA LEU A 106 9.06 -3.59 6.95
C LEU A 106 8.75 -3.98 5.51
N ASP A 107 7.78 -4.86 5.34
CA ASP A 107 7.21 -5.19 4.04
C ASP A 107 6.10 -4.20 3.67
N LEU A 108 5.28 -3.81 4.66
CA LEU A 108 4.16 -2.89 4.48
C LEU A 108 4.23 -1.77 5.50
N LEU A 109 3.99 -0.54 5.04
CA LEU A 109 3.84 0.61 5.92
C LEU A 109 2.54 1.33 5.55
N TYR A 110 1.57 1.27 6.45
CA TYR A 110 0.30 1.97 6.28
C TYR A 110 0.40 3.38 6.80
N VAL A 111 -0.12 4.33 6.06
CA VAL A 111 -0.05 5.75 6.42
C VAL A 111 -1.33 6.46 6.02
N ALA A 112 -1.77 7.41 6.86
CA ALA A 112 -2.90 8.26 6.53
C ALA A 112 -2.48 9.36 5.54
N PRO A 113 -3.42 9.88 4.72
CA PRO A 113 -3.07 10.88 3.70
C PRO A 113 -2.42 12.15 4.26
N GLU A 114 -2.89 12.62 5.40
CA GLU A 114 -2.33 13.83 6.02
C GLU A 114 -0.88 13.65 6.44
N ARG A 115 -0.51 12.43 6.85
CA ARG A 115 0.87 12.11 7.17
C ARG A 115 1.72 12.02 5.90
N ALA A 116 1.16 11.40 4.87
CA ALA A 116 1.85 11.16 3.62
C ALA A 116 2.16 12.45 2.86
N SER A 117 1.39 13.52 3.09
CA SER A 117 1.59 14.77 2.38
C SER A 117 2.72 15.62 2.97
N GLY A 118 3.26 15.25 4.13
CA GLY A 118 4.28 16.05 4.79
C GLY A 118 5.68 15.83 4.25
N GLY A 119 6.52 16.88 4.32
CA GLY A 119 7.92 16.78 3.89
C GLY A 119 8.75 15.84 4.74
N ALA A 120 8.43 15.74 6.04
CA ALA A 120 9.13 14.82 6.94
C ALA A 120 8.92 13.36 6.52
N PHE A 121 7.73 13.01 6.05
CA PHE A 121 7.45 11.67 5.57
C PHE A 121 8.23 11.38 4.29
N ARG A 122 8.28 12.34 3.37
CA ARG A 122 9.06 12.20 2.14
C ARG A 122 10.54 11.97 2.46
N ASP A 123 11.06 12.71 3.43
CA ASP A 123 12.46 12.55 3.85
C ASP A 123 12.69 11.16 4.46
N LEU A 124 11.74 10.67 5.25
CA LEU A 124 11.81 9.33 5.81
C LEU A 124 11.88 8.28 4.70
N LEU A 125 11.01 8.39 3.69
CA LEU A 125 10.96 7.42 2.61
C LEU A 125 12.23 7.38 1.77
N SER A 126 13.01 8.47 1.76
CA SER A 126 14.29 8.51 1.07
C SER A 126 15.36 7.66 1.73
N GLN A 127 15.12 7.17 2.95
CA GLN A 127 16.12 6.48 3.75
C GLN A 127 16.11 4.97 3.64
N ALA A 128 15.20 4.40 2.85
CA ALA A 128 15.13 2.97 2.62
C ALA A 128 14.57 2.69 1.24
N LYS A 129 14.64 1.42 0.83
CA LYS A 129 14.14 1.02 -0.50
C LYS A 129 12.63 0.91 -0.48
N LEU A 130 11.99 1.46 -1.50
CA LEU A 130 10.55 1.39 -1.70
C LEU A 130 10.24 0.42 -2.83
N ALA A 131 9.23 -0.42 -2.61
CA ALA A 131 8.79 -1.39 -3.61
C ALA A 131 7.59 -0.87 -4.41
N LEU A 132 6.66 -0.18 -3.75
CA LEU A 132 5.37 0.15 -4.34
C LEU A 132 4.70 1.24 -3.52
N PHE A 133 3.99 2.14 -4.19
CA PHE A 133 2.99 3.01 -3.56
C PHE A 133 1.61 2.45 -3.88
N ALA A 134 0.84 2.08 -2.86
CA ALA A 134 -0.55 1.68 -3.01
C ALA A 134 -1.44 2.76 -2.43
N ILE A 135 -2.38 3.25 -3.22
CA ILE A 135 -3.32 4.29 -2.79
C ILE A 135 -4.70 3.63 -2.72
N ASP A 136 -5.11 3.32 -1.49
CA ASP A 136 -6.41 2.72 -1.27
C ASP A 136 -7.49 3.80 -1.23
N GLU A 137 -8.69 3.45 -1.64
CA GLU A 137 -9.82 4.39 -1.73
C GLU A 137 -9.49 5.57 -2.63
N ALA A 138 -8.88 5.28 -3.81
CA ALA A 138 -8.40 6.33 -4.71
C ALA A 138 -9.52 7.24 -5.23
N HIS A 139 -10.78 6.77 -5.20
CA HIS A 139 -11.92 7.59 -5.58
C HIS A 139 -12.07 8.85 -4.72
N CYS A 140 -11.53 8.84 -3.50
CA CYS A 140 -11.58 10.00 -2.62
C CYS A 140 -10.83 11.20 -3.21
N VAL A 141 -9.91 10.95 -4.13
CA VAL A 141 -9.16 12.04 -4.78
C VAL A 141 -10.08 12.89 -5.64
N SER A 142 -10.97 12.25 -6.40
CA SER A 142 -11.85 12.97 -7.32
C SER A 142 -13.17 13.39 -6.69
N GLU A 143 -13.77 12.52 -5.87
CA GLU A 143 -15.11 12.77 -5.35
C GLU A 143 -15.14 13.75 -4.20
N TRP A 144 -14.18 13.63 -3.28
CA TRP A 144 -14.18 14.41 -2.05
C TRP A 144 -12.99 15.34 -1.93
N GLY A 145 -12.24 15.47 -2.99
CA GLY A 145 -10.99 16.21 -2.95
C GLY A 145 -11.15 17.65 -2.51
N HIS A 146 -12.26 18.29 -2.88
CA HIS A 146 -12.48 19.70 -2.55
C HIS A 146 -12.93 19.90 -1.10
N ASP A 147 -13.60 18.91 -0.48
CA ASP A 147 -14.13 19.04 0.87
C ASP A 147 -13.43 18.20 1.90
N PHE A 148 -13.27 16.93 1.57
CA PHE A 148 -12.97 15.92 2.55
C PHE A 148 -11.53 15.43 2.51
N ARG A 149 -10.90 15.40 1.34
CA ARG A 149 -9.61 14.75 1.16
C ARG A 149 -8.63 15.64 0.44
N PRO A 150 -8.41 16.87 0.93
CA PRO A 150 -7.40 17.72 0.29
C PRO A 150 -6.01 17.08 0.31
N ASP A 151 -5.73 16.24 1.34
CA ASP A 151 -4.43 15.60 1.47
C ASP A 151 -4.12 14.64 0.31
N TYR A 152 -5.14 14.05 -0.31
CA TYR A 152 -4.91 13.20 -1.48
C TYR A 152 -4.34 13.98 -2.65
N ARG A 153 -4.75 15.24 -2.81
CA ARG A 153 -4.20 16.10 -3.84
C ARG A 153 -2.74 16.44 -3.57
N LEU A 154 -2.34 16.38 -2.32
CA LEU A 154 -0.96 16.67 -1.92
C LEU A 154 -0.04 15.45 -2.04
N LEU A 155 -0.59 14.29 -2.36
CA LEU A 155 0.21 13.10 -2.61
C LEU A 155 1.03 13.18 -3.88
N ARG A 156 0.59 13.97 -4.85
CA ARG A 156 1.28 14.06 -6.12
C ARG A 156 2.73 14.49 -5.98
N PRO A 157 3.06 15.50 -5.16
CA PRO A 157 4.48 15.83 -4.93
C PRO A 157 5.28 14.68 -4.35
N LEU A 158 4.69 13.89 -3.45
CA LEU A 158 5.35 12.71 -2.91
C LEU A 158 5.65 11.71 -4.01
N LEU A 159 4.64 11.38 -4.81
CA LEU A 159 4.79 10.40 -5.88
C LEU A 159 5.79 10.86 -6.92
N ASP A 160 5.77 12.15 -7.26
CA ASP A 160 6.70 12.73 -8.24
C ASP A 160 8.14 12.72 -7.74
N HIS A 161 8.34 12.73 -6.42
CA HIS A 161 9.67 12.65 -5.83
C HIS A 161 10.29 11.25 -6.00
N PHE A 162 9.47 10.23 -6.19
CA PHE A 162 9.90 8.85 -6.38
C PHE A 162 9.35 8.29 -7.71
N PRO A 163 9.75 8.86 -8.85
CA PRO A 163 9.12 8.53 -10.13
C PRO A 163 9.38 7.09 -10.59
N HIS A 164 10.41 6.45 -10.07
CA HIS A 164 10.77 5.07 -10.42
C HIS A 164 10.00 4.02 -9.63
N VAL A 165 9.28 4.41 -8.59
CA VAL A 165 8.49 3.49 -7.77
C VAL A 165 7.11 3.33 -8.41
N PRO A 166 6.66 2.10 -8.71
CA PRO A 166 5.34 1.92 -9.32
C PRO A 166 4.21 2.31 -8.38
N ARG A 167 3.06 2.66 -8.94
CA ARG A 167 1.87 3.07 -8.20
C ARG A 167 0.72 2.14 -8.51
N LEU A 168 0.01 1.76 -7.48
CA LEU A 168 -1.23 1.00 -7.58
C LEU A 168 -2.34 1.82 -6.92
N ALA A 169 -3.29 2.28 -7.71
CA ALA A 169 -4.46 2.96 -7.18
C ALA A 169 -5.62 1.97 -7.13
N LEU A 170 -6.25 1.86 -5.97
CA LEU A 170 -7.36 0.93 -5.74
C LEU A 170 -8.62 1.72 -5.45
N THR A 171 -9.70 1.38 -6.13
CA THR A 171 -10.99 2.02 -5.89
C THR A 171 -12.09 0.99 -5.98
N ALA A 172 -13.19 1.22 -5.26
CA ALA A 172 -14.35 0.36 -5.34
C ALA A 172 -15.18 0.71 -6.57
N THR A 173 -15.87 -0.29 -7.13
CA THR A 173 -16.83 -0.04 -8.20
C THR A 173 -17.97 0.82 -7.67
N ALA A 174 -18.44 1.73 -8.53
CA ALA A 174 -19.57 2.59 -8.20
C ALA A 174 -20.86 1.84 -8.57
N ASP A 175 -21.53 1.26 -7.59
CA ASP A 175 -22.84 0.63 -7.82
C ASP A 175 -23.80 0.87 -6.71
#